data_9def9d085102f78dcb7d459e13448deb
#
_entry.id   9def9d085102f78dcb7d459e13448deb
#
_cell.length_a   1.000
_cell.length_b   1.000
_cell.length_c   1.000
_cell.angle_alpha   90.00
_cell.angle_beta   90.00
_cell.angle_gamma   90.00
#
_symmetry.space_group_name_H-M   'P 1'
#
loop_
_entity.id
_entity.type
_entity.pdbx_description
1 polymer ?
#
loop_
_entity_poly.entity_id
_entity_poly.type
_entity_poly.pdbx_seq_one_letter_code
_entity_poly.pdbx_strand_id
1 'polypeptide(L)'
;MPDVLPEIPQPVYIRSKCDNRFFLNYCTFGYTMPYWKWQDWERLIDWMALNGVTMPLAITGQESIWYKVWTDMGLSDEQVRSYFTGPAHLPWHRMSNVDYWQSPLPQSWLKDQEELQKRILEREREFDMTPVLPAFAGHVPAELKQFIRMQKSIR
;
A
#
# COMPACT_ATOMS: atom_id res chain seq x y z
N MET A 1 29.10 -1.11 -1.07
CA MET A 1 29.70 -0.43 0.09
C MET A 1 31.18 -0.73 0.09
N PRO A 2 32.04 0.16 0.60
CA PRO A 2 33.45 -0.17 0.79
C PRO A 2 33.58 -1.27 1.85
N ASP A 3 34.55 -2.15 1.68
CA ASP A 3 34.79 -3.28 2.58
C ASP A 3 35.27 -2.83 3.98
N VAL A 4 35.75 -1.61 4.07
CA VAL A 4 36.18 -0.97 5.34
C VAL A 4 35.55 0.41 5.40
N LEU A 5 34.82 0.67 6.47
CA LEU A 5 34.28 2.00 6.75
C LEU A 5 35.41 2.93 7.23
N PRO A 6 35.41 4.21 6.82
CA PRO A 6 36.39 5.16 7.31
C PRO A 6 36.24 5.40 8.83
N GLU A 7 37.34 5.56 9.54
CA GLU A 7 37.30 5.96 10.95
C GLU A 7 36.73 7.37 11.08
N ILE A 8 35.82 7.54 12.02
CA ILE A 8 35.27 8.84 12.39
C ILE A 8 36.00 9.32 13.65
N PRO A 9 36.95 10.25 13.53
CA PRO A 9 37.84 10.65 14.64
C PRO A 9 37.08 11.36 15.76
N GLN A 10 35.93 11.96 15.46
CA GLN A 10 35.08 12.62 16.47
C GLN A 10 33.59 12.33 16.17
N PRO A 11 32.77 12.08 17.20
CA PRO A 11 31.33 11.92 17.02
C PRO A 11 30.71 13.18 16.40
N VAL A 12 29.94 13.00 15.33
CA VAL A 12 29.16 14.07 14.72
C VAL A 12 27.70 13.87 15.10
N TYR A 13 27.12 14.87 15.78
CA TYR A 13 25.71 14.87 16.13
C TYR A 13 24.96 15.96 15.36
N ILE A 14 24.03 15.55 14.50
CA ILE A 14 23.17 16.46 13.75
C ILE A 14 21.72 16.10 14.06
N ARG A 15 20.99 17.02 14.70
CA ARG A 15 19.56 16.85 14.95
C ARG A 15 18.74 17.38 13.77
N SER A 16 17.82 16.57 13.26
CA SER A 16 16.83 17.04 12.29
C SER A 16 15.92 18.10 12.92
N LYS A 17 15.54 19.10 12.13
CA LYS A 17 14.54 20.12 12.51
C LYS A 17 13.11 19.61 12.43
N CYS A 18 12.88 18.51 11.72
CA CYS A 18 11.58 17.90 11.53
C CYS A 18 11.56 16.51 12.18
N ASP A 19 10.62 16.26 13.04
CA ASP A 19 10.44 14.96 13.69
C ASP A 19 9.81 13.96 12.72
N ASN A 20 8.87 14.41 11.88
CA ASN A 20 8.19 13.61 10.87
C ASN A 20 8.76 13.89 9.48
N ARG A 21 9.27 12.86 8.84
CA ARG A 21 9.82 12.90 7.48
C ARG A 21 9.09 11.87 6.63
N PHE A 22 8.05 12.38 5.95
CA PHE A 22 7.18 11.58 5.09
C PHE A 22 7.84 11.28 3.74
N PHE A 23 7.65 10.07 3.23
CA PHE A 23 8.18 9.65 1.95
C PHE A 23 7.18 8.79 1.17
N LEU A 24 7.29 8.81 -0.16
CA LEU A 24 6.41 8.21 -1.16
C LEU A 24 5.08 8.97 -1.34
N ASN A 25 4.45 8.72 -2.47
CA ASN A 25 3.11 9.16 -2.80
C ASN A 25 2.40 8.07 -3.61
N TYR A 26 1.10 8.20 -3.82
CA TYR A 26 0.32 7.18 -4.55
C TYR A 26 0.86 6.88 -5.94
N CYS A 27 1.27 7.91 -6.70
CA CYS A 27 1.70 7.75 -8.09
C CYS A 27 2.99 6.91 -8.21
N THR A 28 3.93 7.03 -7.27
CA THR A 28 5.20 6.26 -7.32
C THR A 28 4.97 4.76 -7.31
N PHE A 29 3.93 4.29 -6.65
CA PHE A 29 3.54 2.88 -6.64
C PHE A 29 3.09 2.37 -8.04
N GLY A 30 2.71 3.26 -8.96
CA GLY A 30 2.32 2.91 -10.32
C GLY A 30 3.45 2.96 -11.34
N TYR A 31 4.49 3.74 -11.11
CA TYR A 31 5.53 3.95 -12.11
C TYR A 31 6.60 2.84 -12.12
N THR A 32 7.03 2.39 -10.96
CA THR A 32 8.13 1.42 -10.83
C THR A 32 7.80 0.22 -9.95
N MET A 33 6.82 0.34 -9.06
CA MET A 33 6.58 -0.59 -7.97
C MET A 33 5.47 -1.64 -8.17
N PRO A 34 4.66 -1.66 -9.26
CA PRO A 34 3.54 -2.60 -9.38
C PRO A 34 3.96 -4.06 -9.26
N TYR A 35 5.17 -4.39 -9.74
CA TYR A 35 5.68 -5.76 -9.80
C TYR A 35 6.90 -6.00 -8.91
N TRP A 36 7.18 -5.07 -8.00
CA TRP A 36 8.28 -5.21 -7.06
C TRP A 36 8.10 -6.43 -6.19
N LYS A 37 9.22 -7.11 -5.97
CA LYS A 37 9.35 -8.23 -5.04
C LYS A 37 9.95 -7.75 -3.73
N TRP A 38 10.04 -8.66 -2.76
CA TRP A 38 10.59 -8.35 -1.45
C TRP A 38 11.97 -7.66 -1.52
N GLN A 39 12.87 -8.16 -2.36
CA GLN A 39 14.24 -7.63 -2.45
C GLN A 39 14.29 -6.18 -2.92
N ASP A 40 13.32 -5.75 -3.74
CA ASP A 40 13.23 -4.36 -4.20
C ASP A 40 12.74 -3.47 -3.06
N TRP A 41 11.75 -3.92 -2.33
CA TRP A 41 11.23 -3.23 -1.15
C TRP A 41 12.25 -3.17 -0.01
N GLU A 42 12.95 -4.26 0.29
CA GLU A 42 13.99 -4.31 1.31
C GLU A 42 15.06 -3.25 1.04
N ARG A 43 15.54 -3.14 -0.20
CA ARG A 43 16.51 -2.11 -0.58
C ARG A 43 15.97 -0.70 -0.39
N LEU A 44 14.71 -0.45 -0.75
CA LEU A 44 14.10 0.87 -0.56
C LEU A 44 13.95 1.20 0.91
N ILE A 45 13.51 0.25 1.74
CA ILE A 45 13.33 0.46 3.18
C ILE A 45 14.69 0.72 3.86
N ASP A 46 15.72 -0.04 3.52
CA ASP A 46 17.08 0.19 4.00
C ASP A 46 17.59 1.58 3.59
N TRP A 47 17.33 1.99 2.34
CA TRP A 47 17.65 3.34 1.87
C TRP A 47 16.88 4.41 2.63
N MET A 48 15.60 4.21 2.89
CA MET A 48 14.77 5.13 3.68
C MET A 48 15.34 5.30 5.10
N ALA A 49 15.75 4.20 5.73
CA ALA A 49 16.37 4.23 7.06
C ALA A 49 17.67 5.06 7.06
N LEU A 50 18.55 4.80 6.10
CA LEU A 50 19.82 5.52 5.95
C LEU A 50 19.64 7.01 5.66
N ASN A 51 18.52 7.41 5.04
CA ASN A 51 18.20 8.79 4.73
C ASN A 51 17.24 9.45 5.75
N GLY A 52 16.99 8.77 6.86
CA GLY A 52 16.23 9.33 7.97
C GLY A 52 14.74 9.51 7.71
N VAL A 53 14.14 8.75 6.80
CA VAL A 53 12.68 8.70 6.63
C VAL A 53 12.06 8.09 7.89
N THR A 54 11.00 8.72 8.42
CA THR A 54 10.30 8.22 9.61
C THR A 54 8.86 7.81 9.34
N MET A 55 8.28 8.26 8.23
CA MET A 55 6.87 8.03 7.90
C MET A 55 6.70 7.64 6.42
N PRO A 56 6.99 6.40 6.03
CA PRO A 56 6.75 5.93 4.67
C PRO A 56 5.26 5.72 4.41
N LEU A 57 4.78 6.04 3.19
CA LEU A 57 3.45 5.64 2.74
C LEU A 57 3.45 4.13 2.44
N ALA A 58 2.58 3.38 3.08
CA ALA A 58 2.53 1.92 3.02
C ALA A 58 1.17 1.43 2.50
N ILE A 59 0.96 1.49 1.18
CA ILE A 59 -0.33 1.19 0.52
C ILE A 59 -0.34 -0.12 -0.28
N THR A 60 0.73 -0.88 -0.28
CA THR A 60 0.78 -2.20 -0.93
C THR A 60 -0.30 -3.11 -0.34
N GLY A 61 -1.01 -3.84 -1.18
CA GLY A 61 -2.04 -4.78 -0.72
C GLY A 61 -3.33 -4.17 -0.16
N GLN A 62 -3.57 -2.88 -0.34
CA GLN A 62 -4.81 -2.22 0.09
C GLN A 62 -6.06 -2.91 -0.48
N GLU A 63 -5.99 -3.42 -1.69
CA GLU A 63 -7.08 -4.13 -2.37
C GLU A 63 -7.49 -5.41 -1.63
N SER A 64 -6.56 -6.08 -0.94
CA SER A 64 -6.87 -7.25 -0.11
C SER A 64 -7.78 -6.89 1.06
N ILE A 65 -7.56 -5.74 1.68
CA ILE A 65 -8.42 -5.25 2.76
C ILE A 65 -9.80 -4.86 2.23
N TRP A 66 -9.85 -4.13 1.12
CA TRP A 66 -11.11 -3.78 0.46
C TRP A 66 -11.89 -5.02 0.04
N TYR A 67 -11.21 -6.02 -0.51
CA TYR A 67 -11.83 -7.29 -0.89
C TYR A 67 -12.51 -7.95 0.31
N LYS A 68 -11.83 -8.07 1.44
CA LYS A 68 -12.40 -8.65 2.67
C LYS A 68 -13.61 -7.87 3.15
N VAL A 69 -13.48 -6.55 3.27
CA VAL A 69 -14.57 -5.68 3.74
C VAL A 69 -15.80 -5.78 2.85
N TRP A 70 -15.65 -5.68 1.53
CA TRP A 70 -16.80 -5.67 0.62
C TRP A 70 -17.44 -7.04 0.45
N THR A 71 -16.66 -8.13 0.55
CA THR A 71 -17.24 -9.48 0.59
C THR A 71 -17.99 -9.73 1.90
N ASP A 72 -17.48 -9.26 3.03
CA ASP A 72 -18.19 -9.31 4.31
C ASP A 72 -19.48 -8.49 4.30
N MET A 73 -19.52 -7.42 3.52
CA MET A 73 -20.74 -6.63 3.28
C MET A 73 -21.74 -7.28 2.32
N GLY A 74 -21.40 -8.44 1.71
CA GLY A 74 -22.29 -9.23 0.89
C GLY A 74 -22.10 -9.14 -0.64
N LEU A 75 -21.04 -8.45 -1.12
CA LEU A 75 -20.69 -8.50 -2.53
C LEU A 75 -20.04 -9.85 -2.88
N SER A 76 -20.27 -10.31 -4.11
CA SER A 76 -19.63 -11.54 -4.60
C SER A 76 -18.13 -11.33 -4.87
N ASP A 77 -17.37 -12.43 -4.84
CA ASP A 77 -15.95 -12.46 -5.21
C ASP A 77 -15.70 -11.77 -6.57
N GLU A 78 -16.51 -12.11 -7.56
CA GLU A 78 -16.37 -11.58 -8.91
C GLU A 78 -16.67 -10.06 -8.97
N GLN A 79 -17.72 -9.60 -8.30
CA GLN A 79 -18.07 -8.17 -8.23
C GLN A 79 -16.93 -7.35 -7.66
N VAL A 80 -16.35 -7.79 -6.55
CA VAL A 80 -15.27 -7.06 -5.90
C VAL A 80 -14.01 -7.06 -6.76
N ARG A 81 -13.59 -8.21 -7.29
CA ARG A 81 -12.37 -8.29 -8.08
C ARG A 81 -12.48 -7.61 -9.44
N SER A 82 -13.68 -7.57 -10.02
CA SER A 82 -13.94 -6.84 -11.28
C SER A 82 -13.95 -5.32 -11.09
N TYR A 83 -14.21 -4.83 -9.89
CA TYR A 83 -14.13 -3.41 -9.59
C TYR A 83 -12.71 -2.87 -9.62
N PHE A 84 -11.71 -3.68 -9.27
CA PHE A 84 -10.31 -3.27 -9.30
C PHE A 84 -9.78 -3.14 -10.72
N THR A 85 -8.83 -2.22 -10.90
CA THR A 85 -8.04 -2.15 -12.13
C THR A 85 -6.97 -3.24 -12.16
N GLY A 86 -6.28 -3.39 -13.30
CA GLY A 86 -5.07 -4.19 -13.39
C GLY A 86 -3.93 -3.62 -12.51
N PRO A 87 -2.93 -4.46 -12.16
CA PRO A 87 -1.86 -4.09 -11.21
C PRO A 87 -1.17 -2.76 -11.49
N ALA A 88 -0.87 -2.48 -12.76
CA ALA A 88 -0.17 -1.27 -13.17
C ALA A 88 -0.96 0.03 -12.91
N HIS A 89 -2.29 -0.06 -12.73
CA HIS A 89 -3.17 1.10 -12.58
C HIS A 89 -3.80 1.20 -11.18
N LEU A 90 -3.47 0.31 -10.25
CA LEU A 90 -4.01 0.32 -8.90
C LEU A 90 -3.80 1.65 -8.14
N PRO A 91 -2.68 2.37 -8.28
CA PRO A 91 -2.54 3.69 -7.66
C PRO A 91 -3.60 4.69 -8.11
N TRP A 92 -3.96 4.69 -9.40
CA TRP A 92 -5.03 5.56 -9.94
C TRP A 92 -6.41 5.10 -9.49
N HIS A 93 -6.62 3.79 -9.36
CA HIS A 93 -7.82 3.24 -8.75
C HIS A 93 -7.96 3.70 -7.28
N ARG A 94 -6.89 3.64 -6.48
CA ARG A 94 -6.87 4.11 -5.09
C ARG A 94 -7.17 5.60 -4.95
N MET A 95 -6.86 6.40 -5.98
CA MET A 95 -7.17 7.83 -6.06
C MET A 95 -8.55 8.12 -6.70
N SER A 96 -9.38 7.11 -6.95
CA SER A 96 -10.72 7.23 -7.57
C SER A 96 -10.72 7.76 -9.00
N ASN A 97 -9.64 7.58 -9.75
CA ASN A 97 -9.52 8.07 -11.13
C ASN A 97 -9.93 7.02 -12.16
N VAL A 98 -9.73 5.74 -11.87
CA VAL A 98 -10.00 4.62 -12.78
C VAL A 98 -10.57 3.46 -11.99
N ASP A 99 -11.72 2.96 -12.43
CA ASP A 99 -12.36 1.76 -11.90
C ASP A 99 -12.54 0.74 -13.03
N TYR A 100 -12.65 -0.53 -12.65
CA TYR A 100 -12.85 -1.66 -13.53
C TYR A 100 -11.71 -1.87 -14.54
N TRP A 101 -11.63 -3.06 -15.08
CA TRP A 101 -10.69 -3.46 -16.12
C TRP A 101 -11.30 -4.59 -16.96
N GLN A 102 -10.54 -5.09 -17.91
CA GLN A 102 -11.02 -6.14 -18.82
C GLN A 102 -11.34 -7.47 -18.14
N SER A 103 -10.73 -7.74 -16.99
CA SER A 103 -10.94 -8.98 -16.24
C SER A 103 -10.77 -8.73 -14.73
N PRO A 104 -11.39 -9.59 -13.88
CA PRO A 104 -11.23 -9.50 -12.43
C PRO A 104 -9.76 -9.59 -12.01
N LEU A 105 -9.35 -8.77 -11.04
CA LEU A 105 -8.00 -8.85 -10.46
C LEU A 105 -7.78 -10.26 -9.87
N PRO A 106 -6.67 -10.96 -10.18
CA PRO A 106 -6.46 -12.33 -9.71
C PRO A 106 -6.43 -12.42 -8.20
N GLN A 107 -7.08 -13.46 -7.66
CA GLN A 107 -7.08 -13.72 -6.21
C GLN A 107 -5.66 -13.98 -5.67
N SER A 108 -4.80 -14.62 -6.47
CA SER A 108 -3.39 -14.81 -6.13
C SER A 108 -2.67 -13.47 -5.94
N TRP A 109 -2.96 -12.48 -6.79
CA TRP A 109 -2.40 -11.13 -6.65
C TRP A 109 -2.76 -10.51 -5.30
N LEU A 110 -4.04 -10.54 -4.92
CA LEU A 110 -4.51 -9.98 -3.64
C LEU A 110 -3.77 -10.61 -2.46
N LYS A 111 -3.62 -11.94 -2.47
CA LYS A 111 -2.92 -12.69 -1.44
C LYS A 111 -1.42 -12.37 -1.39
N ASP A 112 -0.76 -12.37 -2.54
CA ASP A 112 0.68 -12.12 -2.62
C ASP A 112 1.02 -10.70 -2.17
N GLN A 113 0.18 -9.70 -2.52
CA GLN A 113 0.37 -8.32 -2.09
C GLN A 113 0.08 -8.11 -0.61
N GLU A 114 -0.85 -8.85 -0.04
CA GLU A 114 -1.09 -8.84 1.41
C GLU A 114 0.13 -9.37 2.18
N GLU A 115 0.68 -10.50 1.76
CA GLU A 115 1.87 -11.06 2.41
C GLU A 115 3.11 -10.16 2.23
N LEU A 116 3.27 -9.57 1.06
CA LEU A 116 4.32 -8.60 0.82
C LEU A 116 4.19 -7.38 1.74
N GLN A 117 2.97 -6.84 1.91
CA GLN A 117 2.71 -5.71 2.79
C GLN A 117 3.03 -6.01 4.25
N LYS A 118 2.71 -7.19 4.74
CA LYS A 118 3.06 -7.60 6.11
C LYS A 118 4.58 -7.52 6.34
N ARG A 119 5.35 -8.04 5.40
CA ARG A 119 6.83 -7.99 5.47
C ARG A 119 7.36 -6.55 5.39
N ILE A 120 6.77 -5.69 4.55
CA ILE A 120 7.11 -4.27 4.45
C ILE A 120 6.91 -3.61 5.82
N LEU A 121 5.74 -3.78 6.42
CA LEU A 121 5.39 -3.17 7.70
C LEU A 121 6.27 -3.67 8.85
N GLU A 122 6.63 -4.94 8.85
CA GLU A 122 7.56 -5.52 9.83
C GLU A 122 8.93 -4.85 9.72
N ARG A 123 9.48 -4.78 8.49
CA ARG A 123 10.80 -4.17 8.25
C ARG A 123 10.84 -2.68 8.57
N GLU A 124 9.79 -1.94 8.22
CA GLU A 124 9.68 -0.51 8.55
C GLU A 124 9.69 -0.30 10.06
N ARG A 125 8.98 -1.14 10.83
CA ARG A 125 8.96 -1.08 12.30
C ARG A 125 10.30 -1.46 12.94
N GLU A 126 11.06 -2.39 12.35
CA GLU A 126 12.41 -2.72 12.80
C GLU A 126 13.35 -1.50 12.78
N PHE A 127 13.08 -0.53 11.92
CA PHE A 127 13.81 0.75 11.82
C PHE A 127 13.11 1.92 12.53
N ASP A 128 12.18 1.64 13.46
CA ASP A 128 11.40 2.66 14.18
C ASP A 128 10.64 3.63 13.29
N MET A 129 10.30 3.21 12.06
CA MET A 129 9.43 3.99 11.19
C MET A 129 7.97 3.83 11.61
N THR A 130 7.17 4.87 11.38
CA THR A 130 5.72 4.85 11.54
C THR A 130 5.05 4.76 10.18
N PRO A 131 4.68 3.56 9.69
CA PRO A 131 4.03 3.40 8.39
C PRO A 131 2.72 4.18 8.32
N VAL A 132 2.52 4.94 7.25
CA VAL A 132 1.28 5.68 6.99
C VAL A 132 0.38 4.80 6.13
N LEU A 133 -0.72 4.36 6.72
CA LEU A 133 -1.73 3.56 6.04
C LEU A 133 -2.87 4.44 5.55
N PRO A 134 -3.47 4.14 4.38
CA PRO A 134 -4.62 4.87 3.91
C PRO A 134 -5.84 4.59 4.79
N ALA A 135 -6.64 5.61 5.01
CA ALA A 135 -7.96 5.47 5.58
C ALA A 135 -8.99 5.12 4.49
N PHE A 136 -10.27 5.10 4.86
CA PHE A 136 -11.37 4.88 3.91
C PHE A 136 -11.43 6.02 2.88
N ALA A 137 -11.30 5.68 1.59
CA ALA A 137 -11.23 6.65 0.51
C ALA A 137 -12.60 7.18 0.05
N GLY A 138 -13.69 6.54 0.47
CA GLY A 138 -15.05 6.97 0.17
C GLY A 138 -15.62 6.48 -1.18
N HIS A 139 -14.82 5.98 -2.09
CA HIS A 139 -15.31 5.35 -3.31
C HIS A 139 -15.51 3.85 -3.11
N VAL A 140 -16.55 3.32 -3.73
CA VAL A 140 -17.00 1.94 -3.54
C VAL A 140 -17.56 1.37 -4.84
N PRO A 141 -17.59 0.04 -5.01
CA PRO A 141 -18.26 -0.59 -6.15
C PRO A 141 -19.72 -0.11 -6.30
N ALA A 142 -20.17 0.06 -7.53
CA ALA A 142 -21.53 0.52 -7.82
C ALA A 142 -22.60 -0.43 -7.22
N GLU A 143 -22.30 -1.72 -7.19
CA GLU A 143 -23.13 -2.79 -6.65
C GLU A 143 -23.43 -2.60 -5.16
N LEU A 144 -22.53 -2.01 -4.41
CA LEU A 144 -22.73 -1.74 -2.97
C LEU A 144 -23.90 -0.78 -2.73
N LYS A 145 -24.14 0.18 -3.64
CA LYS A 145 -25.30 1.08 -3.55
C LYS A 145 -26.61 0.33 -3.65
N GLN A 146 -26.69 -0.67 -4.49
CA GLN A 146 -27.88 -1.50 -4.64
C GLN A 146 -28.11 -2.34 -3.39
N PHE A 147 -27.04 -2.94 -2.87
CA PHE A 147 -27.08 -3.73 -1.65
C PHE A 147 -27.59 -2.94 -0.45
N ILE A 148 -27.11 -1.73 -0.22
CA ILE A 148 -27.56 -0.84 0.86
C ILE A 148 -29.02 -0.42 0.69
N ARG A 149 -29.48 -0.18 -0.55
CA ARG A 149 -30.89 0.14 -0.82
C ARG A 149 -31.80 -1.04 -0.53
N MET A 150 -31.41 -2.25 -0.89
CA MET A 150 -32.19 -3.47 -0.61
C MET A 150 -32.34 -3.70 0.90
N GLN A 151 -31.29 -3.54 1.67
CA GLN A 151 -31.35 -3.67 3.13
C GLN A 151 -32.29 -2.64 3.80
N LYS A 152 -32.38 -1.42 3.25
CA LYS A 152 -33.29 -0.39 3.75
C LYS A 152 -34.77 -0.67 3.41
N SER A 153 -35.06 -1.45 2.36
CA SER A 153 -36.42 -1.78 1.98
C SER A 153 -37.00 -2.99 2.74
N ILE A 154 -36.16 -3.71 3.51
CA ILE A 154 -36.56 -4.89 4.29
C ILE A 154 -36.85 -4.49 5.77
N ARG A 155 -36.59 -3.25 6.17
CA ARG A 155 -36.95 -2.70 7.47
C ARG A 155 -38.23 -1.89 7.37
#